data_f60637260ab335310eaf9ae795b64dcd
#
_entry.id   f60637260ab335310eaf9ae795b64dcd
#
_cell.length_a   1.000
_cell.length_b   1.000
_cell.length_c   1.000
_cell.angle_alpha   90.00
_cell.angle_beta   90.00
_cell.angle_gamma   90.00
#
_symmetry.space_group_name_H-M   'P 1'
#
loop_
_entity.id
_entity.type
_entity.pdbx_description
1 polymer ?
#
loop_
_entity_poly.entity_id
_entity_poly.type
_entity_poly.pdbx_seq_one_letter_code
_entity_poly.pdbx_strand_id
1 'polypeptide(L)'
;VEVEVFESEVELLQRFYQKYLEINPTILSGWNADGFDIPYLYNRTISVLGYEIANSLSPIGTVIYNERLSKYKIAGVSMLDYLALYKRFTFRQQSSYRLDYIGEVEVGAKKVSFEGSLNDLYENDIEKFVEYNLRDVEILVKLDEKLDFINLARGVCHLGHVPYDDVFFPSRYIEGAMLVYMKKLGVIAPNKKLRNINFDNDDYKKYTGAFVKEPSLGKHDWVYDLDLTSMYPSIIMSLNISPETKAGKIENWDAEKFLNENSEKEYTFKYANGNLETYTKAVLIDMLKKDISIAANGVIYRKDKRGLIPSILETWFDQRKEYRQLAKKYAEEKNDSKFEYFNRRQYIQKVMLNTVYGTLGLPIFRFYDRDNAEGITTTGQQLIMFSQKMTNYFYNKELRGGSSVDVIHNQEDYVLYIDT
;
A
#
# COMPACT_ATOMS: atom_id res chain seq x y z
N VAL A 1 28.66 23.93 10.68
CA VAL A 1 27.36 24.60 10.42
C VAL A 1 27.62 26.09 10.40
N GLU A 2 27.16 26.78 9.39
CA GLU A 2 27.22 28.24 9.28
C GLU A 2 25.92 28.80 9.84
N VAL A 3 25.99 29.75 10.79
CA VAL A 3 24.83 30.40 11.41
C VAL A 3 24.86 31.87 11.04
N GLU A 4 23.80 32.32 10.35
CA GLU A 4 23.60 33.72 10.03
C GLU A 4 22.60 34.31 11.03
N VAL A 5 22.92 35.47 11.60
CA VAL A 5 22.05 36.19 12.55
C VAL A 5 21.52 37.45 11.90
N PHE A 6 20.24 37.73 12.09
CA PHE A 6 19.54 38.89 11.50
C PHE A 6 18.91 39.73 12.60
N GLU A 7 18.87 41.04 12.40
CA GLU A 7 18.23 41.99 13.32
C GLU A 7 16.73 42.08 13.15
N SER A 8 16.23 41.67 11.96
CA SER A 8 14.80 41.70 11.65
C SER A 8 14.31 40.40 10.97
N GLU A 9 13.04 40.09 11.21
CA GLU A 9 12.36 38.99 10.52
C GLU A 9 12.28 39.20 9.00
N VAL A 10 12.21 40.45 8.56
CA VAL A 10 12.22 40.80 7.15
C VAL A 10 13.50 40.29 6.47
N GLU A 11 14.66 40.63 7.04
CA GLU A 11 15.96 40.17 6.53
C GLU A 11 16.11 38.68 6.55
N LEU A 12 15.70 38.02 7.66
CA LEU A 12 15.73 36.58 7.81
C LEU A 12 14.89 35.89 6.72
N LEU A 13 13.64 36.32 6.49
CA LEU A 13 12.80 35.76 5.46
C LEU A 13 13.33 36.03 4.04
N GLN A 14 13.83 37.25 3.75
CA GLN A 14 14.45 37.55 2.47
C GLN A 14 15.65 36.62 2.19
N ARG A 15 16.51 36.43 3.20
CA ARG A 15 17.67 35.55 3.09
C ARG A 15 17.27 34.08 2.91
N PHE A 16 16.23 33.63 3.61
CA PHE A 16 15.66 32.30 3.42
C PHE A 16 15.20 32.08 1.98
N TYR A 17 14.41 33.00 1.43
CA TYR A 17 13.93 32.91 0.05
C TYR A 17 15.06 32.99 -0.97
N GLN A 18 16.06 33.79 -0.74
CA GLN A 18 17.26 33.83 -1.58
C GLN A 18 17.94 32.47 -1.63
N LYS A 19 18.19 31.86 -0.46
CA LYS A 19 18.80 30.53 -0.38
C LYS A 19 17.92 29.45 -0.99
N TYR A 20 16.62 29.51 -0.77
CA TYR A 20 15.66 28.59 -1.35
C TYR A 20 15.70 28.64 -2.90
N LEU A 21 15.73 29.82 -3.48
CA LEU A 21 15.83 30.01 -4.93
C LEU A 21 17.20 29.58 -5.49
N GLU A 22 18.28 29.81 -4.76
CA GLU A 22 19.63 29.30 -5.12
C GLU A 22 19.66 27.77 -5.18
N ILE A 23 19.04 27.09 -4.20
CA ILE A 23 18.96 25.63 -4.13
C ILE A 23 18.00 25.07 -5.18
N ASN A 24 16.91 25.77 -5.46
CA ASN A 24 15.87 25.41 -6.43
C ASN A 24 15.38 23.95 -6.24
N PRO A 25 14.84 23.59 -5.07
CA PRO A 25 14.49 22.20 -4.77
C PRO A 25 13.33 21.71 -5.63
N THR A 26 13.41 20.49 -6.10
CA THR A 26 12.28 19.80 -6.78
C THR A 26 11.45 18.94 -5.84
N ILE A 27 12.03 18.57 -4.69
CA ILE A 27 11.38 17.83 -3.61
C ILE A 27 11.66 18.55 -2.31
N LEU A 28 10.62 18.75 -1.51
CA LEU A 28 10.71 19.18 -0.12
C LEU A 28 10.27 18.06 0.80
N SER A 29 10.93 17.93 1.93
CA SER A 29 10.55 16.97 2.97
C SER A 29 10.72 17.59 4.35
N GLY A 30 9.97 17.09 5.31
CA GLY A 30 10.02 17.52 6.70
C GLY A 30 9.11 16.62 7.53
N TRP A 31 9.21 16.69 8.85
CA TRP A 31 8.35 15.93 9.75
C TRP A 31 7.07 16.69 10.05
N ASN A 32 5.97 16.32 9.41
CA ASN A 32 4.69 17.04 9.43
C ASN A 32 4.76 18.44 8.78
N ALA A 33 5.65 18.59 7.80
CA ALA A 33 5.87 19.86 7.14
C ALA A 33 4.63 20.36 6.37
N ASP A 34 3.83 19.45 5.82
CA ASP A 34 2.53 19.75 5.20
C ASP A 34 1.51 20.36 6.19
N GLY A 35 1.58 19.95 7.45
CA GLY A 35 0.64 20.37 8.49
C GLY A 35 1.08 21.61 9.27
N PHE A 36 2.37 21.92 9.31
CA PHE A 36 2.91 23.00 10.13
C PHE A 36 3.87 23.92 9.39
N ASP A 37 5.02 23.43 8.94
CA ASP A 37 6.11 24.29 8.46
C ASP A 37 5.71 25.09 7.20
N ILE A 38 5.15 24.44 6.21
CA ILE A 38 4.76 25.10 4.96
C ILE A 38 3.59 26.08 5.16
N PRO A 39 2.51 25.73 5.86
CA PRO A 39 1.45 26.68 6.17
C PRO A 39 1.95 27.90 6.96
N TYR A 40 2.78 27.68 7.97
CA TYR A 40 3.34 28.77 8.75
C TYR A 40 4.22 29.68 7.90
N LEU A 41 5.22 29.12 7.23
CA LEU A 41 6.16 29.87 6.36
C LEU A 41 5.41 30.68 5.31
N TYR A 42 4.50 30.05 4.58
CA TYR A 42 3.75 30.72 3.51
C TYR A 42 2.91 31.88 4.02
N ASN A 43 2.10 31.65 5.06
CA ASN A 43 1.22 32.68 5.62
C ASN A 43 2.03 33.80 6.31
N ARG A 44 3.11 33.45 7.01
CA ARG A 44 3.98 34.45 7.64
C ARG A 44 4.68 35.31 6.60
N THR A 45 5.17 34.71 5.53
CA THR A 45 5.78 35.47 4.43
C THR A 45 4.79 36.42 3.75
N ILE A 46 3.54 35.99 3.54
CA ILE A 46 2.49 36.89 3.03
C ILE A 46 2.34 38.14 3.93
N SER A 47 2.32 37.92 5.25
CA SER A 47 2.10 38.98 6.23
C SER A 47 3.28 39.96 6.30
N VAL A 48 4.52 39.50 6.09
CA VAL A 48 5.75 40.28 6.26
C VAL A 48 6.27 40.84 4.92
N LEU A 49 6.27 40.02 3.86
CA LEU A 49 6.89 40.34 2.55
C LEU A 49 5.90 40.39 1.38
N GLY A 50 4.65 39.96 1.59
CA GLY A 50 3.61 39.95 0.58
C GLY A 50 3.53 38.65 -0.25
N TYR A 51 2.47 38.57 -1.07
CA TYR A 51 2.13 37.38 -1.87
C TYR A 51 3.18 37.04 -2.94
N GLU A 52 3.82 38.02 -3.54
CA GLU A 52 4.79 37.79 -4.61
C GLU A 52 5.98 36.98 -4.12
N ILE A 53 6.54 37.37 -2.97
CA ILE A 53 7.66 36.65 -2.35
C ILE A 53 7.20 35.27 -1.86
N ALA A 54 6.04 35.19 -1.19
CA ALA A 54 5.52 33.90 -0.72
C ALA A 54 5.31 32.92 -1.89
N ASN A 55 4.80 33.36 -3.03
CA ASN A 55 4.61 32.53 -4.21
C ASN A 55 5.91 32.08 -4.88
N SER A 56 7.05 32.71 -4.59
CA SER A 56 8.35 32.30 -5.11
C SER A 56 8.86 30.96 -4.55
N LEU A 57 8.17 30.36 -3.57
CA LEU A 57 8.35 28.93 -3.26
C LEU A 57 8.09 28.03 -4.48
N SER A 58 7.23 28.48 -5.39
CA SER A 58 6.95 27.78 -6.65
C SER A 58 7.82 28.35 -7.78
N PRO A 59 8.55 27.52 -8.54
CA PRO A 59 9.33 27.96 -9.69
C PRO A 59 8.48 28.58 -10.80
N ILE A 60 7.16 28.43 -10.75
CA ILE A 60 6.21 29.07 -11.67
C ILE A 60 5.28 30.07 -10.96
N GLY A 61 5.63 30.49 -9.74
CA GLY A 61 4.91 31.53 -8.98
C GLY A 61 3.51 31.15 -8.53
N THR A 62 3.22 29.86 -8.32
CA THR A 62 1.88 29.38 -8.00
C THR A 62 1.87 28.48 -6.77
N VAL A 63 1.26 28.94 -5.69
CA VAL A 63 0.98 28.18 -4.47
C VAL A 63 -0.52 28.18 -4.23
N ILE A 64 -1.13 27.00 -4.11
CA ILE A 64 -2.59 26.82 -4.01
C ILE A 64 -2.93 26.11 -2.71
N TYR A 65 -3.87 26.66 -1.93
CA TYR A 65 -4.43 25.95 -0.80
C TYR A 65 -5.51 24.97 -1.27
N ASN A 66 -5.35 23.72 -0.90
CA ASN A 66 -6.33 22.67 -1.16
C ASN A 66 -7.18 22.47 0.09
N GLU A 67 -8.39 23.01 0.09
CA GLU A 67 -9.33 22.93 1.22
C GLU A 67 -9.65 21.50 1.63
N ARG A 68 -9.83 20.59 0.65
CA ARG A 68 -10.18 19.19 0.93
C ARG A 68 -9.09 18.44 1.68
N LEU A 69 -7.83 18.75 1.41
CA LEU A 69 -6.66 18.12 2.04
C LEU A 69 -6.10 18.97 3.18
N SER A 70 -6.59 20.20 3.36
CA SER A 70 -6.08 21.21 4.29
C SER A 70 -4.57 21.43 4.15
N LYS A 71 -4.08 21.51 2.91
CA LYS A 71 -2.64 21.59 2.59
C LYS A 71 -2.37 22.60 1.48
N TYR A 72 -1.19 23.21 1.53
CA TYR A 72 -0.67 24.00 0.42
C TYR A 72 -0.02 23.10 -0.63
N LYS A 73 -0.30 23.35 -1.89
CA LYS A 73 0.37 22.76 -3.03
C LYS A 73 1.28 23.81 -3.69
N ILE A 74 2.57 23.55 -3.67
CA ILE A 74 3.58 24.35 -4.35
C ILE A 74 3.73 23.80 -5.76
N ALA A 75 3.28 24.52 -6.78
CA ALA A 75 3.35 24.03 -8.15
C ALA A 75 4.81 23.96 -8.62
N GLY A 76 5.21 22.81 -9.18
CA GLY A 76 6.58 22.54 -9.62
C GLY A 76 7.50 21.95 -8.54
N VAL A 77 7.05 21.87 -7.28
CA VAL A 77 7.78 21.24 -6.17
C VAL A 77 6.93 20.14 -5.56
N SER A 78 7.49 18.95 -5.39
CA SER A 78 6.80 17.82 -4.75
C SER A 78 7.05 17.84 -3.25
N MET A 79 5.97 17.84 -2.46
CA MET A 79 6.06 17.71 -1.02
C MET A 79 5.97 16.24 -0.61
N LEU A 80 7.07 15.69 -0.12
CA LEU A 80 7.15 14.34 0.44
C LEU A 80 7.27 14.44 1.97
N ASP A 81 6.15 14.75 2.64
CA ASP A 81 6.10 14.81 4.11
C ASP A 81 6.55 13.49 4.72
N TYR A 82 7.64 13.52 5.52
CA TYR A 82 8.27 12.29 6.00
C TYR A 82 7.44 11.55 7.05
N LEU A 83 6.64 12.26 7.84
CA LEU A 83 5.68 11.62 8.75
C LEU A 83 4.62 10.85 7.96
N ALA A 84 4.13 11.42 6.86
CA ALA A 84 3.17 10.75 5.98
C ALA A 84 3.80 9.55 5.27
N LEU A 85 5.05 9.65 4.80
CA LEU A 85 5.81 8.52 4.24
C LEU A 85 6.04 7.43 5.28
N TYR A 86 6.44 7.81 6.50
CA TYR A 86 6.63 6.86 7.60
C TYR A 86 5.36 6.06 7.89
N LYS A 87 4.23 6.75 8.06
CA LYS A 87 2.92 6.09 8.26
C LYS A 87 2.50 5.22 7.06
N ARG A 88 2.90 5.60 5.86
CA ARG A 88 2.54 4.88 4.62
C ARG A 88 3.31 3.59 4.42
N PHE A 89 4.61 3.60 4.72
CA PHE A 89 5.50 2.49 4.41
C PHE A 89 5.88 1.63 5.61
N THR A 90 5.53 2.07 6.84
CA THR A 90 5.73 1.28 8.06
C THR A 90 4.44 0.56 8.41
N PHE A 91 4.48 -0.77 8.48
CA PHE A 91 3.31 -1.60 8.81
C PHE A 91 3.03 -1.66 10.31
N ARG A 92 4.05 -1.44 11.14
CA ARG A 92 3.92 -1.50 12.59
C ARG A 92 3.37 -0.18 13.12
N GLN A 93 2.27 -0.26 13.85
CA GLN A 93 1.76 0.89 14.59
C GLN A 93 2.73 1.28 15.71
N GLN A 94 2.93 2.59 15.87
CA GLN A 94 3.76 3.17 16.91
C GLN A 94 2.89 3.78 18.01
N SER A 95 3.40 3.77 19.26
CA SER A 95 2.71 4.38 20.41
C SER A 95 2.63 5.91 20.29
N SER A 96 3.58 6.52 19.58
CA SER A 96 3.61 7.95 19.27
C SER A 96 4.25 8.17 17.90
N TYR A 97 3.81 9.22 17.21
CA TYR A 97 4.38 9.67 15.94
C TYR A 97 5.12 11.01 16.07
N ARG A 98 5.53 11.38 17.27
CA ARG A 98 6.41 12.53 17.48
C ARG A 98 7.81 12.20 16.96
N LEU A 99 8.52 13.21 16.43
CA LEU A 99 9.85 13.04 15.85
C LEU A 99 10.86 12.47 16.85
N ASP A 100 10.83 12.93 18.10
CA ASP A 100 11.69 12.43 19.18
C ASP A 100 11.49 10.93 19.45
N TYR A 101 10.23 10.48 19.54
CA TYR A 101 9.89 9.08 19.76
C TYR A 101 10.33 8.20 18.59
N ILE A 102 9.99 8.61 17.36
CA ILE A 102 10.36 7.83 16.17
C ILE A 102 11.89 7.86 15.96
N GLY A 103 12.55 9.00 16.21
CA GLY A 103 13.99 9.10 16.17
C GLY A 103 14.67 8.14 17.15
N GLU A 104 14.15 8.03 18.38
CA GLU A 104 14.66 7.07 19.37
C GLU A 104 14.46 5.62 18.92
N VAL A 105 13.24 5.27 18.50
CA VAL A 105 12.89 3.90 18.09
C VAL A 105 13.68 3.44 16.87
N GLU A 106 13.79 4.31 15.86
CA GLU A 106 14.40 3.92 14.58
C GLU A 106 15.91 4.11 14.54
N VAL A 107 16.44 5.21 15.05
CA VAL A 107 17.86 5.57 14.89
C VAL A 107 18.60 5.80 16.20
N GLY A 108 17.95 5.58 17.35
CA GLY A 108 18.54 5.79 18.67
C GLY A 108 18.87 7.25 18.98
N ALA A 109 18.29 8.20 18.25
CA ALA A 109 18.55 9.62 18.41
C ALA A 109 17.36 10.32 19.08
N LYS A 110 17.64 11.09 20.13
CA LYS A 110 16.64 11.91 20.84
C LYS A 110 16.83 13.38 20.55
N LYS A 111 15.75 14.15 20.70
CA LYS A 111 15.81 15.61 20.73
C LYS A 111 16.64 16.12 21.91
N VAL A 112 17.13 17.33 21.79
CA VAL A 112 17.79 18.04 22.91
C VAL A 112 16.73 18.32 23.99
N SER A 113 16.98 17.90 25.22
CA SER A 113 16.08 18.19 26.35
C SER A 113 16.36 19.60 26.89
N PHE A 114 15.30 20.33 27.20
CA PHE A 114 15.36 21.63 27.84
C PHE A 114 14.17 21.81 28.79
N GLU A 115 14.31 22.73 29.73
CA GLU A 115 13.25 23.10 30.67
C GLU A 115 12.55 24.38 30.19
N GLY A 116 11.23 24.50 30.44
CA GLY A 116 10.43 25.64 30.02
C GLY A 116 9.85 25.55 28.60
N SER A 117 9.56 26.69 28.00
CA SER A 117 9.02 26.80 26.64
C SER A 117 10.15 27.06 25.62
N LEU A 118 9.84 26.90 24.31
CA LEU A 118 10.76 27.26 23.24
C LEU A 118 11.10 28.77 23.24
N ASN A 119 10.17 29.63 23.71
CA ASN A 119 10.44 31.04 23.85
C ASN A 119 11.44 31.29 24.99
N ASP A 120 11.28 30.60 26.14
CA ASP A 120 12.25 30.71 27.24
C ASP A 120 13.64 30.25 26.80
N LEU A 121 13.71 29.19 25.97
CA LEU A 121 14.96 28.69 25.41
C LEU A 121 15.58 29.73 24.45
N TYR A 122 14.80 30.34 23.59
CA TYR A 122 15.25 31.37 22.66
C TYR A 122 15.78 32.61 23.37
N GLU A 123 15.10 33.06 24.47
CA GLU A 123 15.47 34.27 25.20
C GLU A 123 16.69 34.06 26.14
N ASN A 124 16.85 32.85 26.70
CA ASN A 124 17.83 32.59 27.74
C ASN A 124 19.04 31.76 27.28
N ASP A 125 18.91 30.95 26.21
CA ASP A 125 19.98 30.07 25.72
C ASP A 125 19.85 29.85 24.21
N ILE A 126 20.23 30.86 23.43
CA ILE A 126 20.13 30.85 21.97
C ILE A 126 21.00 29.75 21.32
N GLU A 127 22.16 29.41 21.94
CA GLU A 127 23.03 28.35 21.41
C GLU A 127 22.33 27.00 21.49
N LYS A 128 21.69 26.70 22.60
CA LYS A 128 20.91 25.47 22.77
C LYS A 128 19.64 25.45 21.94
N PHE A 129 19.02 26.62 21.69
CA PHE A 129 17.90 26.74 20.76
C PHE A 129 18.32 26.37 19.34
N VAL A 130 19.47 26.84 18.88
CA VAL A 130 20.04 26.47 17.57
C VAL A 130 20.39 24.97 17.52
N GLU A 131 21.02 24.45 18.57
CA GLU A 131 21.32 23.01 18.69
C GLU A 131 20.05 22.16 18.61
N TYR A 132 18.99 22.57 19.31
CA TYR A 132 17.68 21.90 19.24
C TYR A 132 17.13 21.82 17.81
N ASN A 133 17.17 22.95 17.08
CA ASN A 133 16.69 23.00 15.70
C ASN A 133 17.53 22.13 14.77
N LEU A 134 18.85 22.20 14.86
CA LEU A 134 19.78 21.36 14.11
C LEU A 134 19.55 19.87 14.37
N ARG A 135 19.31 19.51 15.63
CA ARG A 135 19.07 18.11 16.03
C ARG A 135 17.79 17.55 15.41
N ASP A 136 16.73 18.35 15.29
CA ASP A 136 15.50 17.93 14.64
C ASP A 136 15.74 17.60 13.14
N VAL A 137 16.55 18.41 12.46
CA VAL A 137 16.94 18.15 11.06
C VAL A 137 17.84 16.92 10.95
N GLU A 138 18.83 16.77 11.84
CA GLU A 138 19.72 15.59 11.87
C GLU A 138 18.94 14.27 12.06
N ILE A 139 17.95 14.27 12.95
CA ILE A 139 17.12 13.08 13.18
C ILE A 139 16.40 12.70 11.88
N LEU A 140 15.83 13.68 11.17
CA LEU A 140 15.14 13.44 9.91
C LEU A 140 16.08 12.88 8.83
N VAL A 141 17.28 13.42 8.70
CA VAL A 141 18.30 12.91 7.77
C VAL A 141 18.67 11.46 8.11
N LYS A 142 18.96 11.17 9.38
CA LYS A 142 19.28 9.80 9.84
C LYS A 142 18.13 8.82 9.63
N LEU A 143 16.89 9.28 9.78
CA LEU A 143 15.71 8.47 9.46
C LEU A 143 15.66 8.11 7.98
N ASP A 144 15.92 9.07 7.07
CA ASP A 144 15.91 8.76 5.64
C ASP A 144 17.13 7.94 5.21
N GLU A 145 18.30 8.17 5.79
CA GLU A 145 19.48 7.31 5.58
C GLU A 145 19.22 5.84 5.93
N LYS A 146 18.46 5.57 7.00
CA LYS A 146 18.10 4.21 7.41
C LYS A 146 16.92 3.63 6.63
N LEU A 147 15.85 4.40 6.49
CA LEU A 147 14.56 3.91 5.98
C LEU A 147 14.40 4.07 4.47
N ASP A 148 15.11 5.04 3.88
CA ASP A 148 15.18 5.32 2.43
C ASP A 148 13.79 5.55 1.79
N PHE A 149 12.86 6.17 2.54
CA PHE A 149 11.48 6.32 2.10
C PHE A 149 11.30 7.34 0.98
N ILE A 150 12.17 8.35 0.88
CA ILE A 150 12.15 9.29 -0.25
C ILE A 150 12.46 8.55 -1.55
N ASN A 151 13.49 7.72 -1.59
CA ASN A 151 13.83 6.94 -2.79
C ASN A 151 12.80 5.83 -3.07
N LEU A 152 12.21 5.24 -2.03
CA LEU A 152 11.11 4.31 -2.19
C LEU A 152 9.89 4.98 -2.85
N ALA A 153 9.49 6.16 -2.36
CA ALA A 153 8.40 6.95 -2.92
C ALA A 153 8.65 7.31 -4.39
N ARG A 154 9.87 7.77 -4.71
CA ARG A 154 10.29 8.05 -6.09
C ARG A 154 10.19 6.79 -6.96
N GLY A 155 10.66 5.64 -6.47
CA GLY A 155 10.59 4.38 -7.20
C GLY A 155 9.17 3.91 -7.48
N VAL A 156 8.26 4.03 -6.51
CA VAL A 156 6.84 3.72 -6.67
C VAL A 156 6.21 4.63 -7.73
N CYS A 157 6.48 5.94 -7.66
CA CYS A 157 5.94 6.89 -8.62
C CYS A 157 6.51 6.71 -10.04
N HIS A 158 7.79 6.35 -10.17
CA HIS A 158 8.39 6.02 -11.48
C HIS A 158 7.73 4.78 -12.09
N LEU A 159 7.53 3.72 -11.30
CA LEU A 159 6.86 2.51 -11.78
C LEU A 159 5.36 2.77 -12.07
N GLY A 160 4.75 3.67 -11.29
CA GLY A 160 3.38 4.15 -11.47
C GLY A 160 3.21 5.15 -12.61
N HIS A 161 4.28 5.72 -13.15
CA HIS A 161 4.28 6.81 -14.15
C HIS A 161 3.45 8.01 -13.71
N VAL A 162 3.62 8.45 -12.46
CA VAL A 162 2.89 9.56 -11.84
C VAL A 162 3.84 10.54 -11.16
N PRO A 163 3.41 11.80 -10.89
CA PRO A 163 4.16 12.74 -10.07
C PRO A 163 4.42 12.21 -8.65
N TYR A 164 5.48 12.69 -7.99
CA TYR A 164 5.86 12.18 -6.66
C TYR A 164 4.80 12.45 -5.58
N ASP A 165 4.04 13.52 -5.66
CA ASP A 165 2.92 13.80 -4.77
C ASP A 165 1.86 12.69 -4.77
N ASP A 166 1.76 11.94 -5.86
CA ASP A 166 0.77 10.87 -6.01
C ASP A 166 1.14 9.58 -5.26
N VAL A 167 2.31 9.50 -4.62
CA VAL A 167 2.69 8.35 -3.77
C VAL A 167 1.69 8.11 -2.64
N PHE A 168 1.03 9.16 -2.15
CA PHE A 168 0.02 9.07 -1.11
C PHE A 168 -1.35 8.58 -1.61
N PHE A 169 -1.52 8.43 -2.92
CA PHE A 169 -2.77 8.03 -3.57
C PHE A 169 -2.62 6.73 -4.36
N PRO A 170 -2.79 5.56 -3.70
CA PRO A 170 -2.60 4.25 -4.32
C PRO A 170 -3.28 4.05 -5.66
N SER A 171 -4.54 4.51 -5.77
CA SER A 171 -5.30 4.38 -7.01
C SER A 171 -4.67 5.12 -8.19
N ARG A 172 -3.91 6.19 -7.95
CA ARG A 172 -3.28 6.96 -9.01
C ARG A 172 -2.07 6.25 -9.60
N TYR A 173 -1.13 5.79 -8.75
CA TYR A 173 0.06 5.13 -9.27
C TYR A 173 -0.23 3.73 -9.83
N ILE A 174 -1.22 3.01 -9.31
CA ILE A 174 -1.69 1.76 -9.91
C ILE A 174 -2.39 2.04 -11.25
N GLU A 175 -3.26 3.05 -11.31
CA GLU A 175 -3.93 3.46 -12.56
C GLU A 175 -2.90 3.88 -13.62
N GLY A 176 -1.91 4.69 -13.25
CA GLY A 176 -0.86 5.13 -14.18
C GLY A 176 -0.03 3.96 -14.73
N ALA A 177 0.39 3.03 -13.87
CA ALA A 177 1.10 1.82 -14.30
C ALA A 177 0.26 0.97 -15.28
N MET A 178 -1.03 0.77 -14.97
CA MET A 178 -1.95 0.03 -15.84
C MET A 178 -2.15 0.71 -17.18
N LEU A 179 -2.35 2.04 -17.21
CA LEU A 179 -2.52 2.79 -18.45
C LEU A 179 -1.31 2.69 -19.37
N VAL A 180 -0.09 2.79 -18.82
CA VAL A 180 1.15 2.64 -19.60
C VAL A 180 1.31 1.19 -20.08
N TYR A 181 0.98 0.21 -19.25
CA TYR A 181 1.00 -1.20 -19.64
C TYR A 181 0.02 -1.47 -20.78
N MET A 182 -1.22 -0.98 -20.68
CA MET A 182 -2.24 -1.09 -21.75
C MET A 182 -1.79 -0.43 -23.05
N LYS A 183 -1.16 0.77 -22.95
CA LYS A 183 -0.61 1.46 -24.12
C LYS A 183 0.43 0.60 -24.84
N LYS A 184 1.31 -0.08 -24.10
CA LYS A 184 2.31 -1.00 -24.70
C LYS A 184 1.66 -2.19 -25.42
N LEU A 185 0.49 -2.65 -24.96
CA LEU A 185 -0.26 -3.72 -25.58
C LEU A 185 -1.20 -3.25 -26.71
N GLY A 186 -1.27 -1.95 -27.00
CA GLY A 186 -2.21 -1.38 -27.96
C GLY A 186 -3.68 -1.43 -27.51
N VAL A 187 -3.93 -1.55 -26.20
CA VAL A 187 -5.27 -1.61 -25.62
C VAL A 187 -5.69 -0.25 -25.10
N ILE A 188 -6.91 0.17 -25.42
CA ILE A 188 -7.50 1.44 -24.95
C ILE A 188 -8.24 1.21 -23.64
N ALA A 189 -7.88 2.00 -22.62
CA ALA A 189 -8.57 1.97 -21.34
C ALA A 189 -9.98 2.59 -21.46
N PRO A 190 -10.98 2.10 -20.71
CA PRO A 190 -12.28 2.75 -20.63
C PRO A 190 -12.14 4.14 -19.99
N ASN A 191 -13.07 5.05 -20.33
CA ASN A 191 -13.14 6.34 -19.65
C ASN A 191 -13.43 6.15 -18.15
N LYS A 192 -12.83 7.00 -17.32
CA LYS A 192 -13.14 7.02 -15.89
C LYS A 192 -14.59 7.47 -15.71
N LYS A 193 -15.40 6.65 -15.06
CA LYS A 193 -16.78 7.01 -14.77
C LYS A 193 -16.79 8.19 -13.80
N LEU A 194 -17.37 9.32 -14.22
CA LEU A 194 -17.71 10.40 -13.31
C LEU A 194 -18.86 9.88 -12.44
N ARG A 195 -18.54 9.46 -11.23
CA ARG A 195 -19.57 9.05 -10.26
C ARG A 195 -19.89 10.26 -9.42
N ASN A 196 -21.15 10.71 -9.47
CA ASN A 196 -21.68 11.52 -8.38
C ASN A 196 -21.62 10.65 -7.14
N ILE A 197 -20.72 11.01 -6.21
CA ILE A 197 -20.48 10.27 -4.97
C ILE A 197 -21.65 10.59 -4.03
N ASN A 198 -22.82 10.04 -4.32
CA ASN A 198 -23.89 9.91 -3.34
C ASN A 198 -23.62 8.61 -2.59
N PHE A 199 -23.22 8.72 -1.32
CA PHE A 199 -22.90 7.60 -0.44
C PHE A 199 -24.09 6.64 -0.18
N ASP A 200 -25.29 7.00 -0.61
CA ASP A 200 -26.52 6.21 -0.47
C ASP A 200 -26.79 5.25 -1.65
N ASN A 201 -25.95 5.23 -2.68
CA ASN A 201 -26.11 4.32 -3.81
C ASN A 201 -25.57 2.92 -3.47
N ASP A 202 -26.24 1.88 -4.01
CA ASP A 202 -25.87 0.46 -3.89
C ASP A 202 -24.39 0.14 -4.25
N ASP A 203 -23.73 1.00 -5.02
CA ASP A 203 -22.30 0.92 -5.36
C ASP A 203 -21.38 1.03 -4.13
N TYR A 204 -21.85 1.58 -3.00
CA TYR A 204 -21.09 1.75 -1.76
C TYR A 204 -21.45 0.73 -0.67
N LYS A 205 -22.36 -0.21 -0.95
CA LYS A 205 -22.61 -1.30 -0.01
C LYS A 205 -21.29 -2.03 0.26
N LYS A 206 -20.95 -2.15 1.54
CA LYS A 206 -19.80 -2.94 1.97
C LYS A 206 -19.92 -4.35 1.41
N TYR A 207 -18.85 -4.86 0.81
CA TYR A 207 -18.73 -6.26 0.44
C TYR A 207 -18.00 -7.02 1.55
N THR A 208 -18.12 -8.34 1.52
CA THR A 208 -17.46 -9.22 2.49
C THR A 208 -15.95 -9.04 2.44
N GLY A 209 -15.36 -8.61 3.55
CA GLY A 209 -13.93 -8.31 3.68
C GLY A 209 -13.08 -9.54 4.01
N ALA A 210 -11.96 -9.33 4.70
CA ALA A 210 -11.05 -10.35 5.18
C ALA A 210 -11.69 -11.23 6.27
N PHE A 211 -11.23 -12.47 6.42
CA PHE A 211 -11.53 -13.33 7.57
C PHE A 211 -10.42 -13.17 8.60
N VAL A 212 -10.80 -12.99 9.84
CA VAL A 212 -9.89 -12.97 10.99
C VAL A 212 -10.49 -13.86 12.06
N LYS A 213 -9.74 -14.89 12.47
CA LYS A 213 -10.13 -15.73 13.59
C LYS A 213 -9.74 -15.07 14.91
N GLU A 214 -10.63 -15.11 15.88
CA GLU A 214 -10.29 -14.68 17.24
C GLU A 214 -9.10 -15.50 17.77
N PRO A 215 -8.06 -14.85 18.32
CA PRO A 215 -6.88 -15.54 18.81
C PRO A 215 -7.22 -16.39 20.05
N SER A 216 -6.65 -17.60 20.11
CA SER A 216 -6.73 -18.44 21.31
C SER A 216 -5.84 -17.83 22.39
N LEU A 217 -6.47 -17.32 23.45
CA LEU A 217 -5.76 -16.67 24.56
C LEU A 217 -4.98 -17.69 25.41
N GLY A 218 -3.77 -17.32 25.83
CA GLY A 218 -2.97 -18.14 26.71
C GLY A 218 -1.48 -18.11 26.39
N LYS A 219 -0.71 -18.89 27.13
CA LYS A 219 0.67 -19.19 26.84
C LYS A 219 0.72 -20.52 26.08
N HIS A 220 1.30 -20.49 24.89
CA HIS A 220 1.42 -21.66 24.03
C HIS A 220 2.90 -21.98 23.81
N ASP A 221 3.25 -23.26 23.88
CA ASP A 221 4.59 -23.76 23.59
C ASP A 221 4.63 -24.31 22.15
N TRP A 222 5.78 -24.25 21.50
CA TRP A 222 6.00 -24.78 20.14
C TRP A 222 5.07 -24.17 19.07
N VAL A 223 4.91 -22.84 19.11
CA VAL A 223 4.14 -22.11 18.10
C VAL A 223 5.01 -21.89 16.85
N TYR A 224 4.44 -22.14 15.68
CA TYR A 224 5.05 -21.78 14.41
C TYR A 224 4.07 -21.00 13.54
N ASP A 225 4.60 -20.17 12.66
CA ASP A 225 3.85 -19.27 11.79
C ASP A 225 4.04 -19.67 10.32
N LEU A 226 2.96 -19.66 9.55
CA LEU A 226 2.94 -19.97 8.12
C LEU A 226 2.28 -18.81 7.36
N ASP A 227 3.01 -18.24 6.41
CA ASP A 227 2.52 -17.15 5.56
C ASP A 227 2.24 -17.61 4.12
N LEU A 228 1.05 -17.28 3.61
CA LEU A 228 0.70 -17.48 2.20
C LEU A 228 1.25 -16.31 1.37
N THR A 229 2.38 -16.56 0.73
CA THR A 229 3.10 -15.54 -0.05
C THR A 229 2.21 -14.84 -1.06
N SER A 230 1.97 -13.54 -0.86
CA SER A 230 1.21 -12.67 -1.79
C SER A 230 -0.17 -13.26 -2.12
N MET A 231 -0.94 -13.68 -1.12
CA MET A 231 -2.19 -14.43 -1.30
C MET A 231 -3.16 -13.76 -2.27
N TYR A 232 -3.53 -12.48 -2.08
CA TYR A 232 -4.47 -11.79 -2.98
C TYR A 232 -3.95 -11.62 -4.40
N PRO A 233 -2.71 -11.19 -4.66
CA PRO A 233 -2.12 -11.22 -6.01
C PRO A 233 -2.17 -12.62 -6.63
N SER A 234 -1.88 -13.68 -5.85
CA SER A 234 -1.92 -15.06 -6.33
C SER A 234 -3.33 -15.50 -6.72
N ILE A 235 -4.35 -15.13 -5.94
CA ILE A 235 -5.77 -15.37 -6.27
C ILE A 235 -6.13 -14.69 -7.59
N ILE A 236 -5.78 -13.41 -7.75
CA ILE A 236 -6.05 -12.65 -8.97
C ILE A 236 -5.41 -13.34 -10.19
N MET A 237 -4.15 -13.74 -10.07
CA MET A 237 -3.44 -14.44 -11.14
C MET A 237 -4.03 -15.82 -11.43
N SER A 238 -4.32 -16.63 -10.41
CA SER A 238 -4.82 -18.00 -10.56
C SER A 238 -6.22 -18.06 -11.15
N LEU A 239 -7.12 -17.16 -10.73
CA LEU A 239 -8.49 -17.10 -11.20
C LEU A 239 -8.66 -16.22 -12.45
N ASN A 240 -7.62 -15.58 -12.93
CA ASN A 240 -7.66 -14.65 -14.07
C ASN A 240 -8.62 -13.47 -13.84
N ILE A 241 -8.63 -12.89 -12.63
CA ILE A 241 -9.55 -11.82 -12.24
C ILE A 241 -9.16 -10.51 -12.92
N SER A 242 -10.01 -10.08 -13.85
CA SER A 242 -9.90 -8.78 -14.53
C SER A 242 -11.27 -8.37 -15.07
N PRO A 243 -11.59 -7.08 -15.23
CA PRO A 243 -12.90 -6.65 -15.74
C PRO A 243 -13.26 -7.26 -17.09
N GLU A 244 -12.30 -7.40 -18.00
CA GLU A 244 -12.51 -7.92 -19.37
C GLU A 244 -12.57 -9.45 -19.44
N THR A 245 -12.14 -10.16 -18.40
CA THR A 245 -12.26 -11.63 -18.31
C THR A 245 -13.51 -12.08 -17.57
N LYS A 246 -14.19 -11.17 -16.87
CA LYS A 246 -15.46 -11.46 -16.17
C LYS A 246 -16.53 -11.83 -17.17
N ALA A 247 -16.98 -13.08 -17.12
CA ALA A 247 -18.02 -13.61 -18.02
C ALA A 247 -19.43 -13.45 -17.45
N GLY A 248 -19.58 -13.56 -16.14
CA GLY A 248 -20.86 -13.50 -15.45
C GLY A 248 -20.77 -13.96 -14.01
N LYS A 249 -21.88 -14.41 -13.46
CA LYS A 249 -21.99 -14.90 -12.07
C LYS A 249 -22.95 -16.08 -12.01
N ILE A 250 -22.66 -17.07 -11.15
CA ILE A 250 -23.57 -18.15 -10.84
C ILE A 250 -24.54 -17.68 -9.75
N GLU A 251 -25.82 -17.88 -9.97
CA GLU A 251 -26.86 -17.54 -8.99
C GLU A 251 -26.83 -18.54 -7.83
N ASN A 252 -27.01 -18.04 -6.61
CA ASN A 252 -27.01 -18.83 -5.38
C ASN A 252 -25.80 -19.76 -5.21
N TRP A 253 -24.62 -19.28 -5.65
CA TRP A 253 -23.38 -20.05 -5.57
C TRP A 253 -22.93 -20.30 -4.13
N ASP A 254 -22.58 -21.54 -3.87
CA ASP A 254 -21.93 -21.99 -2.63
C ASP A 254 -20.89 -23.07 -3.00
N ALA A 255 -19.61 -22.73 -2.85
CA ALA A 255 -18.52 -23.61 -3.27
C ALA A 255 -18.44 -24.90 -2.42
N GLU A 256 -18.79 -24.86 -1.14
CA GLU A 256 -18.77 -26.05 -0.28
C GLU A 256 -19.90 -27.01 -0.66
N LYS A 257 -21.10 -26.50 -0.92
CA LYS A 257 -22.20 -27.29 -1.44
C LYS A 257 -21.86 -27.89 -2.80
N PHE A 258 -21.27 -27.10 -3.70
CA PHE A 258 -20.84 -27.59 -5.01
C PHE A 258 -19.94 -28.82 -4.90
N LEU A 259 -19.01 -28.87 -3.96
CA LEU A 259 -18.12 -30.03 -3.80
C LEU A 259 -18.90 -31.30 -3.37
N ASN A 260 -19.95 -31.15 -2.57
CA ASN A 260 -20.68 -32.25 -1.96
C ASN A 260 -21.92 -32.70 -2.75
N GLU A 261 -22.42 -31.91 -3.72
CA GLU A 261 -23.59 -32.23 -4.52
C GLU A 261 -23.28 -33.25 -5.64
N ASN A 262 -24.31 -33.92 -6.16
CA ASN A 262 -24.17 -34.90 -7.24
C ASN A 262 -23.92 -34.26 -8.61
N SER A 263 -23.54 -35.07 -9.60
CA SER A 263 -23.19 -34.59 -10.96
C SER A 263 -24.37 -34.00 -11.75
N GLU A 264 -25.61 -34.37 -11.39
CA GLU A 264 -26.86 -33.94 -12.06
C GLU A 264 -27.34 -32.58 -11.54
N LYS A 265 -26.77 -32.04 -10.45
CA LYS A 265 -27.16 -30.74 -9.92
C LYS A 265 -26.95 -29.66 -10.95
N GLU A 266 -27.93 -28.82 -11.12
CA GLU A 266 -27.93 -27.71 -12.06
C GLU A 266 -27.54 -26.38 -11.39
N TYR A 267 -26.85 -25.56 -12.18
CA TYR A 267 -26.37 -24.21 -11.80
C TYR A 267 -26.72 -23.22 -12.91
N THR A 268 -27.36 -22.12 -12.56
CA THR A 268 -27.72 -21.07 -13.50
C THR A 268 -26.65 -19.99 -13.57
N PHE A 269 -26.12 -19.79 -14.77
CA PHE A 269 -25.19 -18.73 -15.11
C PHE A 269 -25.95 -17.50 -15.56
N LYS A 270 -25.66 -16.37 -14.96
CA LYS A 270 -26.09 -15.06 -15.42
C LYS A 270 -24.90 -14.36 -16.07
N TYR A 271 -24.90 -14.32 -17.38
CA TYR A 271 -23.84 -13.66 -18.15
C TYR A 271 -23.91 -12.15 -18.07
N ALA A 272 -22.77 -11.47 -18.35
CA ALA A 272 -22.68 -10.00 -18.34
C ALA A 272 -23.67 -9.29 -19.30
N ASN A 273 -24.07 -9.97 -20.38
CA ASN A 273 -25.09 -9.49 -21.33
C ASN A 273 -26.54 -9.71 -20.84
N GLY A 274 -26.74 -10.30 -19.67
CA GLY A 274 -28.04 -10.60 -19.09
C GLY A 274 -28.62 -11.96 -19.46
N ASN A 275 -28.00 -12.72 -20.35
CA ASN A 275 -28.45 -14.07 -20.71
C ASN A 275 -28.31 -15.02 -19.52
N LEU A 276 -29.27 -15.97 -19.44
CA LEU A 276 -29.25 -17.04 -18.45
C LEU A 276 -29.07 -18.37 -19.17
N GLU A 277 -28.12 -19.16 -18.67
CA GLU A 277 -27.90 -20.53 -19.16
C GLU A 277 -27.70 -21.46 -17.94
N THR A 278 -28.21 -22.69 -18.07
CA THR A 278 -28.14 -23.66 -16.97
C THR A 278 -27.27 -24.84 -17.37
N TYR A 279 -26.36 -25.21 -16.50
CA TYR A 279 -25.40 -26.30 -16.70
C TYR A 279 -25.44 -27.27 -15.54
N THR A 280 -25.32 -28.57 -15.84
CA THR A 280 -25.10 -29.55 -14.75
C THR A 280 -23.72 -29.43 -14.13
N LYS A 281 -23.56 -29.88 -12.90
CA LYS A 281 -22.26 -29.94 -12.22
C LYS A 281 -21.19 -30.65 -13.05
N ALA A 282 -21.56 -31.74 -13.77
CA ALA A 282 -20.60 -32.47 -14.60
C ALA A 282 -20.04 -31.58 -15.72
N VAL A 283 -20.89 -30.84 -16.43
CA VAL A 283 -20.48 -29.88 -17.47
C VAL A 283 -19.65 -28.77 -16.87
N LEU A 284 -20.08 -28.23 -15.73
CA LEU A 284 -19.34 -27.17 -15.04
C LEU A 284 -17.94 -27.58 -14.62
N ILE A 285 -17.74 -28.82 -14.14
CA ILE A 285 -16.42 -29.39 -13.83
C ILE A 285 -15.54 -29.46 -15.09
N ASP A 286 -16.07 -29.83 -16.23
CA ASP A 286 -15.29 -29.87 -17.48
C ASP A 286 -14.89 -28.45 -17.95
N MET A 287 -15.82 -27.51 -17.86
CA MET A 287 -15.52 -26.08 -18.12
C MET A 287 -14.44 -25.52 -17.18
N LEU A 288 -14.47 -25.87 -15.87
CA LEU A 288 -13.46 -25.44 -14.88
C LEU A 288 -12.05 -25.92 -15.22
N LYS A 289 -11.94 -27.10 -15.84
CA LYS A 289 -10.63 -27.64 -16.23
C LYS A 289 -9.96 -26.86 -17.34
N LYS A 290 -10.74 -26.29 -18.29
CA LYS A 290 -10.23 -25.75 -19.54
C LYS A 290 -10.53 -24.26 -19.75
N ASP A 291 -11.78 -23.87 -19.53
CA ASP A 291 -12.31 -22.64 -20.14
C ASP A 291 -12.55 -21.51 -19.14
N ILE A 292 -12.87 -21.84 -17.90
CA ILE A 292 -13.26 -20.86 -16.88
C ILE A 292 -12.61 -21.11 -15.52
N SER A 293 -12.63 -20.06 -14.69
CA SER A 293 -12.43 -20.15 -13.24
C SER A 293 -13.62 -19.50 -12.53
N ILE A 294 -13.89 -19.90 -11.29
CA ILE A 294 -14.99 -19.39 -10.48
C ILE A 294 -14.43 -18.94 -9.15
N ALA A 295 -14.68 -17.68 -8.79
CA ALA A 295 -14.36 -17.15 -7.47
C ALA A 295 -15.38 -17.65 -6.41
N ALA A 296 -15.02 -17.57 -5.14
CA ALA A 296 -15.87 -18.05 -4.07
C ALA A 296 -17.23 -17.33 -3.96
N ASN A 297 -17.35 -16.13 -4.49
CA ASN A 297 -18.64 -15.40 -4.61
C ASN A 297 -19.44 -15.76 -5.87
N GLY A 298 -19.02 -16.77 -6.62
CA GLY A 298 -19.70 -17.26 -7.82
C GLY A 298 -19.39 -16.51 -9.12
N VAL A 299 -18.51 -15.52 -9.10
CA VAL A 299 -18.11 -14.80 -10.31
C VAL A 299 -17.25 -15.69 -11.20
N ILE A 300 -17.56 -15.69 -12.49
CA ILE A 300 -16.95 -16.53 -13.51
C ILE A 300 -15.97 -15.71 -14.33
N TYR A 301 -14.75 -16.22 -14.52
CA TYR A 301 -13.72 -15.61 -15.36
C TYR A 301 -13.32 -16.58 -16.48
N ARG A 302 -13.14 -16.04 -17.69
CA ARG A 302 -12.66 -16.81 -18.86
C ARG A 302 -11.15 -17.04 -18.78
N LYS A 303 -10.69 -18.19 -19.29
CA LYS A 303 -9.26 -18.56 -19.39
C LYS A 303 -8.73 -18.53 -20.82
N ASP A 304 -9.57 -18.30 -21.82
CA ASP A 304 -9.20 -18.21 -23.23
C ASP A 304 -8.18 -17.09 -23.52
N LYS A 305 -8.20 -16.06 -22.70
CA LYS A 305 -7.30 -14.92 -22.77
C LYS A 305 -6.82 -14.53 -21.39
N ARG A 306 -5.53 -14.25 -21.27
CA ARG A 306 -4.98 -13.71 -20.02
C ARG A 306 -5.46 -12.29 -19.79
N GLY A 307 -6.03 -12.04 -18.61
CA GLY A 307 -6.50 -10.73 -18.21
C GLY A 307 -5.39 -9.71 -18.02
N LEU A 308 -5.70 -8.43 -18.19
CA LEU A 308 -4.76 -7.33 -18.04
C LEU A 308 -4.16 -7.26 -16.62
N ILE A 309 -5.03 -7.33 -15.59
CA ILE A 309 -4.61 -7.25 -14.20
C ILE A 309 -3.71 -8.44 -13.82
N PRO A 310 -4.09 -9.69 -14.08
CA PRO A 310 -3.20 -10.83 -13.91
C PRO A 310 -1.85 -10.69 -14.63
N SER A 311 -1.86 -10.23 -15.88
CA SER A 311 -0.62 -10.09 -16.68
C SER A 311 0.35 -9.08 -16.10
N ILE A 312 -0.12 -7.93 -15.64
CA ILE A 312 0.75 -6.93 -15.01
C ILE A 312 1.28 -7.42 -13.65
N LEU A 313 0.42 -8.14 -12.88
CA LEU A 313 0.84 -8.73 -11.61
C LEU A 313 1.90 -9.81 -11.79
N GLU A 314 1.79 -10.68 -12.80
CA GLU A 314 2.81 -11.67 -13.16
C GLU A 314 4.13 -10.99 -13.49
N THR A 315 4.10 -9.96 -14.32
CA THR A 315 5.29 -9.19 -14.67
C THR A 315 5.99 -8.64 -13.43
N TRP A 316 5.25 -8.03 -12.50
CA TRP A 316 5.83 -7.49 -11.27
C TRP A 316 6.27 -8.58 -10.30
N PHE A 317 5.58 -9.71 -10.24
CA PHE A 317 5.93 -10.84 -9.39
C PHE A 317 7.26 -11.48 -9.85
N ASP A 318 7.40 -11.69 -11.16
CA ASP A 318 8.63 -12.27 -11.75
C ASP A 318 9.81 -11.30 -11.58
N GLN A 319 9.63 -10.01 -11.84
CA GLN A 319 10.66 -9.01 -11.59
C GLN A 319 11.08 -8.98 -10.11
N ARG A 320 10.11 -9.07 -9.18
CA ARG A 320 10.41 -9.13 -7.76
C ARG A 320 11.25 -10.35 -7.40
N LYS A 321 10.91 -11.51 -7.97
CA LYS A 321 11.66 -12.76 -7.76
C LYS A 321 13.10 -12.60 -8.25
N GLU A 322 13.30 -12.05 -9.43
CA GLU A 322 14.61 -11.76 -10.00
C GLU A 322 15.42 -10.80 -9.10
N TYR A 323 14.83 -9.67 -8.72
CA TYR A 323 15.51 -8.69 -7.85
C TYR A 323 15.87 -9.27 -6.48
N ARG A 324 15.05 -10.14 -5.90
CA ARG A 324 15.39 -10.84 -4.66
C ARG A 324 16.58 -11.78 -4.82
N GLN A 325 16.67 -12.49 -5.95
CA GLN A 325 17.83 -13.36 -6.25
C GLN A 325 19.09 -12.52 -6.42
N LEU A 326 19.02 -11.41 -7.15
CA LEU A 326 20.14 -10.50 -7.32
C LEU A 326 20.58 -9.85 -6.00
N ALA A 327 19.63 -9.40 -5.17
CA ALA A 327 19.93 -8.88 -3.85
C ALA A 327 20.67 -9.92 -2.99
N LYS A 328 20.18 -11.16 -2.95
CA LYS A 328 20.84 -12.24 -2.21
C LYS A 328 22.27 -12.48 -2.72
N LYS A 329 22.46 -12.57 -4.04
CA LYS A 329 23.78 -12.74 -4.67
C LYS A 329 24.74 -11.63 -4.24
N TYR A 330 24.32 -10.36 -4.32
CA TYR A 330 25.20 -9.23 -3.96
C TYR A 330 25.43 -9.08 -2.46
N ALA A 331 24.54 -9.58 -1.61
CA ALA A 331 24.80 -9.72 -0.19
C ALA A 331 25.91 -10.74 0.09
N GLU A 332 25.90 -11.89 -0.60
CA GLU A 332 26.96 -12.92 -0.52
C GLU A 332 28.30 -12.40 -1.04
N GLU A 333 28.28 -11.58 -2.08
CA GLU A 333 29.46 -10.91 -2.65
C GLU A 333 29.95 -9.69 -1.83
N LYS A 334 29.26 -9.33 -0.71
CA LYS A 334 29.53 -8.14 0.13
C LYS A 334 29.56 -6.83 -0.67
N ASN A 335 28.70 -6.73 -1.68
CA ASN A 335 28.54 -5.54 -2.50
C ASN A 335 27.29 -4.76 -2.04
N ASP A 336 27.47 -3.96 -1.00
CA ASP A 336 26.38 -3.27 -0.31
C ASP A 336 25.58 -2.34 -1.25
N SER A 337 26.25 -1.61 -2.13
CA SER A 337 25.58 -0.69 -3.07
C SER A 337 24.64 -1.42 -4.03
N LYS A 338 25.06 -2.56 -4.59
CA LYS A 338 24.19 -3.37 -5.46
C LYS A 338 23.11 -4.10 -4.67
N PHE A 339 23.44 -4.57 -3.45
CA PHE A 339 22.45 -5.16 -2.57
C PHE A 339 21.32 -4.18 -2.28
N GLU A 340 21.62 -2.96 -1.84
CA GLU A 340 20.63 -1.93 -1.56
C GLU A 340 19.80 -1.58 -2.80
N TYR A 341 20.45 -1.42 -3.95
CA TYR A 341 19.76 -1.15 -5.21
C TYR A 341 18.71 -2.20 -5.56
N PHE A 342 19.06 -3.49 -5.53
CA PHE A 342 18.13 -4.56 -5.88
C PHE A 342 17.11 -4.82 -4.77
N ASN A 343 17.50 -4.66 -3.50
CA ASN A 343 16.60 -4.77 -2.36
C ASN A 343 15.51 -3.69 -2.40
N ARG A 344 15.85 -2.45 -2.73
CA ARG A 344 14.89 -1.37 -2.96
C ARG A 344 13.94 -1.70 -4.11
N ARG A 345 14.44 -2.18 -5.22
CA ARG A 345 13.61 -2.55 -6.38
C ARG A 345 12.62 -3.67 -6.07
N GLN A 346 13.04 -4.73 -5.39
CA GLN A 346 12.11 -5.79 -4.99
C GLN A 346 11.04 -5.27 -4.02
N TYR A 347 11.39 -4.30 -3.16
CA TYR A 347 10.44 -3.72 -2.23
C TYR A 347 9.40 -2.84 -2.94
N ILE A 348 9.80 -2.07 -3.94
CA ILE A 348 8.88 -1.31 -4.80
C ILE A 348 7.86 -2.28 -5.44
N GLN A 349 8.33 -3.40 -6.01
CA GLN A 349 7.43 -4.40 -6.58
C GLN A 349 6.47 -4.99 -5.53
N LYS A 350 6.94 -5.22 -4.30
CA LYS A 350 6.09 -5.68 -3.19
C LYS A 350 4.96 -4.67 -2.90
N VAL A 351 5.30 -3.38 -2.84
CA VAL A 351 4.32 -2.31 -2.62
C VAL A 351 3.27 -2.30 -3.73
N MET A 352 3.70 -2.36 -5.00
CA MET A 352 2.79 -2.36 -6.15
C MET A 352 1.85 -3.56 -6.13
N LEU A 353 2.39 -4.77 -5.95
CA LEU A 353 1.60 -6.02 -5.89
C LEU A 353 0.52 -5.99 -4.81
N ASN A 354 0.90 -5.58 -3.59
CA ASN A 354 -0.03 -5.55 -2.46
C ASN A 354 -1.10 -4.45 -2.58
N THR A 355 -0.81 -3.42 -3.37
CA THR A 355 -1.71 -2.26 -3.51
C THR A 355 -2.84 -2.53 -4.52
N VAL A 356 -2.63 -3.38 -5.52
CA VAL A 356 -3.62 -3.63 -6.59
C VAL A 356 -4.97 -4.07 -6.02
N TYR A 357 -4.98 -5.05 -5.12
CA TYR A 357 -6.24 -5.53 -4.52
C TYR A 357 -7.00 -4.38 -3.82
N GLY A 358 -6.33 -3.61 -2.98
CA GLY A 358 -6.96 -2.49 -2.25
C GLY A 358 -7.54 -1.42 -3.19
N THR A 359 -6.96 -1.24 -4.38
CA THR A 359 -7.47 -0.28 -5.36
C THR A 359 -8.68 -0.80 -6.13
N LEU A 360 -8.76 -2.10 -6.40
CA LEU A 360 -9.91 -2.70 -7.11
C LEU A 360 -11.23 -2.52 -6.36
N GLY A 361 -11.19 -2.43 -5.03
CA GLY A 361 -12.34 -2.16 -4.17
C GLY A 361 -12.69 -0.67 -4.00
N LEU A 362 -11.92 0.26 -4.60
CA LEU A 362 -12.17 1.69 -4.47
C LEU A 362 -13.05 2.22 -5.61
N PRO A 363 -14.25 2.78 -5.31
CA PRO A 363 -15.17 3.29 -6.33
C PRO A 363 -14.59 4.38 -7.25
N ILE A 364 -13.59 5.13 -6.78
CA ILE A 364 -12.89 6.16 -7.57
C ILE A 364 -11.87 5.59 -8.56
N PHE A 365 -11.55 4.30 -8.46
CA PHE A 365 -10.60 3.66 -9.34
C PHE A 365 -11.20 3.37 -10.72
N ARG A 366 -10.44 3.58 -11.79
CA ARG A 366 -10.91 3.37 -13.18
C ARG A 366 -11.41 1.95 -13.45
N PHE A 367 -10.72 0.96 -12.90
CA PHE A 367 -10.98 -0.47 -13.05
C PHE A 367 -11.74 -1.07 -11.87
N TYR A 368 -12.45 -0.22 -11.12
CA TYR A 368 -13.28 -0.68 -10.01
C TYR A 368 -14.36 -1.67 -10.50
N ASP A 369 -14.39 -2.80 -9.83
CA ASP A 369 -15.47 -3.78 -9.97
C ASP A 369 -15.68 -4.45 -8.60
N ARG A 370 -16.87 -4.24 -8.03
CA ARG A 370 -17.20 -4.74 -6.70
C ARG A 370 -17.15 -6.26 -6.62
N ASP A 371 -17.71 -6.95 -7.64
CA ASP A 371 -17.74 -8.41 -7.68
C ASP A 371 -16.32 -9.00 -7.76
N ASN A 372 -15.40 -8.33 -8.49
CA ASN A 372 -14.00 -8.73 -8.54
C ASN A 372 -13.33 -8.58 -7.19
N ALA A 373 -13.54 -7.45 -6.50
CA ALA A 373 -12.97 -7.21 -5.18
C ALA A 373 -13.50 -8.22 -4.14
N GLU A 374 -14.82 -8.47 -4.14
CA GLU A 374 -15.46 -9.46 -3.27
C GLU A 374 -15.00 -10.90 -3.61
N GLY A 375 -14.83 -11.20 -4.90
CA GLY A 375 -14.34 -12.52 -5.35
C GLY A 375 -12.93 -12.82 -4.81
N ILE A 376 -12.07 -11.82 -4.71
CA ILE A 376 -10.73 -11.98 -4.16
C ILE A 376 -10.79 -12.27 -2.66
N THR A 377 -11.54 -11.48 -1.88
CA THR A 377 -11.61 -11.65 -0.43
C THR A 377 -12.31 -12.94 -0.02
N THR A 378 -13.45 -13.26 -0.64
CA THR A 378 -14.20 -14.48 -0.33
C THR A 378 -13.42 -15.73 -0.71
N THR A 379 -12.65 -15.70 -1.81
CA THR A 379 -11.75 -16.80 -2.17
C THR A 379 -10.61 -16.93 -1.16
N GLY A 380 -10.03 -15.80 -0.71
CA GLY A 380 -9.04 -15.78 0.36
C GLY A 380 -9.58 -16.40 1.65
N GLN A 381 -10.79 -16.02 2.07
CA GLN A 381 -11.47 -16.59 3.23
C GLN A 381 -11.61 -18.11 3.10
N GLN A 382 -12.07 -18.63 1.96
CA GLN A 382 -12.21 -20.06 1.74
C GLN A 382 -10.87 -20.80 1.80
N LEU A 383 -9.81 -20.23 1.22
CA LEU A 383 -8.47 -20.82 1.30
C LEU A 383 -7.98 -20.91 2.74
N ILE A 384 -8.18 -19.87 3.53
CA ILE A 384 -7.77 -19.81 4.94
C ILE A 384 -8.57 -20.82 5.78
N MET A 385 -9.90 -20.86 5.64
CA MET A 385 -10.74 -21.84 6.36
C MET A 385 -10.40 -23.27 5.94
N PHE A 386 -10.13 -23.51 4.66
CA PHE A 386 -9.67 -24.81 4.19
C PHE A 386 -8.32 -25.19 4.80
N SER A 387 -7.37 -24.25 4.87
CA SER A 387 -6.07 -24.46 5.50
C SER A 387 -6.20 -24.82 6.99
N GLN A 388 -7.07 -24.13 7.73
CA GLN A 388 -7.39 -24.45 9.11
C GLN A 388 -7.96 -25.88 9.25
N LYS A 389 -8.95 -26.22 8.42
CA LYS A 389 -9.57 -27.56 8.40
C LYS A 389 -8.54 -28.67 8.12
N MET A 390 -7.65 -28.44 7.15
CA MET A 390 -6.60 -29.41 6.79
C MET A 390 -5.53 -29.52 7.87
N THR A 391 -5.14 -28.42 8.50
CA THR A 391 -4.21 -28.43 9.64
C THR A 391 -4.78 -29.26 10.79
N ASN A 392 -6.03 -29.01 11.18
CA ASN A 392 -6.70 -29.76 12.25
C ASN A 392 -6.86 -31.24 11.89
N TYR A 393 -7.18 -31.56 10.63
CA TYR A 393 -7.24 -32.94 10.15
C TYR A 393 -5.87 -33.64 10.28
N PHE A 394 -4.79 -32.96 9.81
CA PHE A 394 -3.44 -33.53 9.86
C PHE A 394 -2.98 -33.83 11.29
N TYR A 395 -3.14 -32.88 12.20
CA TYR A 395 -2.76 -33.07 13.60
C TYR A 395 -3.62 -34.14 14.33
N ASN A 396 -4.88 -34.26 14.00
CA ASN A 396 -5.76 -35.24 14.63
C ASN A 396 -5.61 -36.66 14.09
N LYS A 397 -5.25 -36.83 12.81
CA LYS A 397 -5.26 -38.16 12.18
C LYS A 397 -3.90 -38.68 11.75
N GLU A 398 -3.06 -37.86 11.17
CA GLU A 398 -1.84 -38.34 10.53
C GLU A 398 -0.63 -38.34 11.47
N LEU A 399 -0.53 -37.41 12.41
CA LEU A 399 0.55 -37.40 13.41
C LEU A 399 0.40 -38.47 14.52
N ARG A 400 -0.72 -39.15 14.61
CA ARG A 400 -0.94 -40.22 15.59
C ARG A 400 -0.02 -41.43 15.44
N GLY A 401 0.74 -41.53 14.37
CA GLY A 401 1.43 -42.77 14.00
C GLY A 401 2.93 -42.81 14.22
N GLY A 402 3.60 -41.83 14.84
CA GLY A 402 5.05 -41.97 14.96
C GLY A 402 5.91 -40.78 15.32
N SER A 403 5.38 -39.72 15.87
CA SER A 403 6.25 -38.61 16.35
C SER A 403 6.69 -38.87 17.78
N SER A 404 7.98 -38.66 18.05
CA SER A 404 8.59 -38.67 19.40
C SER A 404 8.20 -37.45 20.25
N VAL A 405 7.24 -36.67 19.82
CA VAL A 405 6.71 -35.49 20.51
C VAL A 405 5.33 -35.82 21.00
N ASP A 406 5.09 -35.68 22.31
CA ASP A 406 3.76 -35.76 22.91
C ASP A 406 2.86 -34.63 22.38
N VAL A 407 2.24 -34.88 21.23
CA VAL A 407 1.20 -33.99 20.72
C VAL A 407 -0.03 -34.18 21.60
N ILE A 408 -0.56 -33.15 22.19
CA ILE A 408 -1.82 -33.16 22.91
C ILE A 408 -2.92 -33.50 21.90
N HIS A 409 -3.23 -34.79 21.80
CA HIS A 409 -4.31 -35.31 20.98
C HIS A 409 -5.64 -35.02 21.69
N ASN A 410 -6.61 -34.46 20.96
CA ASN A 410 -7.97 -34.06 21.32
C ASN A 410 -8.22 -32.58 21.50
N GLN A 411 -7.44 -31.70 20.86
CA GLN A 411 -7.88 -30.34 20.67
C GLN A 411 -8.84 -30.27 19.47
N GLU A 412 -9.95 -29.55 19.62
CA GLU A 412 -10.87 -29.28 18.51
C GLU A 412 -10.22 -28.39 17.46
N ASP A 413 -9.28 -27.51 17.87
CA ASP A 413 -8.60 -26.59 16.99
C ASP A 413 -7.14 -26.35 17.40
N TYR A 414 -6.22 -26.70 16.51
CA TYR A 414 -4.77 -26.46 16.65
C TYR A 414 -4.31 -25.10 16.10
N VAL A 415 -5.17 -24.38 15.40
CA VAL A 415 -4.86 -23.09 14.81
C VAL A 415 -5.19 -22.00 15.82
N LEU A 416 -4.16 -21.43 16.45
CA LEU A 416 -4.29 -20.42 17.50
C LEU A 416 -4.82 -19.09 16.95
N TYR A 417 -4.39 -18.71 15.75
CA TYR A 417 -4.79 -17.51 15.04
C TYR A 417 -4.63 -17.71 13.53
N ILE A 418 -5.52 -17.14 12.74
CA ILE A 418 -5.40 -17.12 11.29
C ILE A 418 -6.14 -15.89 10.72
N ASP A 419 -5.56 -15.25 9.74
CA ASP A 419 -6.15 -14.13 9.01
C ASP A 419 -5.84 -14.16 7.51
N THR A 420 -6.49 -13.27 6.77
CA THR A 420 -6.31 -13.14 5.31
C THR A 420 -5.48 -11.92 4.92
#